data_68476166260033da83b9519fbff1d673
#
_entry.id   68476166260033da83b9519fbff1d673
#
_cell.length_a   1.000
_cell.length_b   1.000
_cell.length_c   1.000
_cell.angle_alpha   90.00
_cell.angle_beta   90.00
_cell.angle_gamma   90.00
#
_symmetry.space_group_name_H-M   'P 1'
#
loop_
_entity.id
_entity.type
_entity.pdbx_description
1 polymer ?
#
loop_
_entity_poly.entity_id
_entity_poly.type
_entity_poly.pdbx_seq_one_letter_code
_entity_poly.pdbx_strand_id
1 'polypeptide(L)'
;MIYHGGLLRFFHGFRVKETLQAKYHFPVAALNDGKAAALAELATGHLKGVTNGAALVLGSGLGGGIIINGKLFQGSHFQAGELTFLLPLQMEKLDPSLMQGTTLSAIGLITKVNEILASLDLKDGLLAFKAINAKKEAVYPIFETYCRNLATTILNLQTIFDMETFVLGGGISAQSILIEEVNRQFDKVHHEIDFIGKIIKRPKIVACHHHNGTNLIGAAYFLKQG
;
A
#
# COMPACT_ATOMS: atom_id res chain seq x y z
N MET A 1 23.27 0.01 2.24
CA MET A 1 23.14 -1.08 3.24
C MET A 1 21.68 -1.32 3.52
N ILE A 2 21.24 -2.58 3.62
CA ILE A 2 19.87 -2.94 4.03
C ILE A 2 19.81 -2.98 5.56
N TYR A 3 18.94 -2.17 6.14
CA TYR A 3 18.61 -2.23 7.56
C TYR A 3 17.27 -2.94 7.72
N HIS A 4 17.25 -4.05 8.45
CA HIS A 4 16.05 -4.85 8.69
C HIS A 4 15.29 -5.21 7.38
N GLY A 5 15.78 -6.23 6.68
CA GLY A 5 15.21 -6.67 5.38
C GLY A 5 13.76 -7.19 5.44
N GLY A 6 12.93 -6.72 6.37
CA GLY A 6 11.55 -7.16 6.54
C GLY A 6 11.48 -8.67 6.82
N LEU A 7 10.75 -9.39 6.00
CA LEU A 7 10.66 -10.87 6.05
C LEU A 7 11.99 -11.55 5.66
N LEU A 8 12.89 -10.85 4.97
CA LEU A 8 14.18 -11.35 4.48
C LEU A 8 15.31 -10.95 5.45
N ARG A 9 15.23 -11.39 6.70
CA ARG A 9 16.13 -11.00 7.79
C ARG A 9 17.62 -11.26 7.50
N PHE A 10 17.91 -12.23 6.64
CA PHE A 10 19.27 -12.57 6.21
C PHE A 10 19.95 -11.47 5.37
N PHE A 11 19.21 -10.49 4.86
CA PHE A 11 19.77 -9.33 4.18
C PHE A 11 20.18 -8.19 5.12
N HIS A 12 19.98 -8.33 6.43
CA HIS A 12 20.42 -7.29 7.37
C HIS A 12 21.94 -7.03 7.26
N GLY A 13 22.31 -5.77 7.10
CA GLY A 13 23.71 -5.38 6.92
C GLY A 13 24.26 -5.56 5.50
N PHE A 14 23.51 -6.18 4.58
CA PHE A 14 24.00 -6.42 3.22
C PHE A 14 24.11 -5.12 2.41
N ARG A 15 25.28 -4.93 1.80
CA ARG A 15 25.61 -3.75 0.99
C ARG A 15 25.26 -4.01 -0.50
N VAL A 16 23.96 -4.02 -0.80
CA VAL A 16 23.43 -4.35 -2.13
C VAL A 16 24.10 -3.53 -3.23
N LYS A 17 24.16 -2.20 -3.06
CA LYS A 17 24.70 -1.29 -4.07
C LYS A 17 26.15 -1.65 -4.40
N GLU A 18 27.00 -1.68 -3.37
CA GLU A 18 28.44 -1.93 -3.54
C GLU A 18 28.70 -3.32 -4.11
N THR A 19 28.00 -4.34 -3.58
CA THR A 19 28.18 -5.73 -4.02
C THR A 19 27.78 -5.94 -5.48
N LEU A 20 26.64 -5.41 -5.90
CA LEU A 20 26.18 -5.56 -7.29
C LEU A 20 26.97 -4.67 -8.24
N GLN A 21 27.38 -3.48 -7.82
CA GLN A 21 28.23 -2.59 -8.60
C GLN A 21 29.60 -3.22 -8.89
N ALA A 22 30.23 -3.83 -7.87
CA ALA A 22 31.50 -4.54 -8.03
C ALA A 22 31.38 -5.76 -8.95
N LYS A 23 30.23 -6.47 -8.89
CA LYS A 23 30.01 -7.69 -9.68
C LYS A 23 29.69 -7.41 -11.15
N TYR A 24 28.89 -6.39 -11.42
CA TYR A 24 28.33 -6.16 -12.76
C TYR A 24 28.88 -4.93 -13.46
N HIS A 25 29.66 -4.10 -12.79
CA HIS A 25 30.25 -2.86 -13.31
C HIS A 25 29.23 -1.86 -13.88
N PHE A 26 27.97 -1.87 -13.36
CA PHE A 26 26.91 -0.93 -13.70
C PHE A 26 26.57 -0.04 -12.50
N PRO A 27 26.02 1.16 -12.72
CA PRO A 27 25.39 1.93 -11.67
C PRO A 27 24.26 1.12 -11.02
N VAL A 28 24.21 1.08 -9.71
CA VAL A 28 23.17 0.34 -8.93
C VAL A 28 22.52 1.26 -7.93
N ALA A 29 21.22 1.19 -7.82
CA ALA A 29 20.43 1.76 -6.73
C ALA A 29 19.56 0.69 -6.08
N ALA A 30 19.30 0.84 -4.78
CA ALA A 30 18.38 -0.02 -4.04
C ALA A 30 17.31 0.85 -3.38
N LEU A 31 16.07 0.41 -3.44
CA LEU A 31 14.92 1.14 -2.93
C LEU A 31 13.93 0.14 -2.30
N ASN A 32 13.21 0.59 -1.28
CA ASN A 32 12.07 -0.15 -0.74
C ASN A 32 10.96 -0.28 -1.80
N ASP A 33 10.23 -1.38 -1.82
CA ASP A 33 9.21 -1.71 -2.82
C ASP A 33 8.04 -0.70 -2.85
N GLY A 34 7.54 -0.26 -1.70
CA GLY A 34 6.50 0.76 -1.63
C GLY A 34 6.97 2.12 -2.18
N LYS A 35 8.21 2.48 -1.93
CA LYS A 35 8.83 3.70 -2.48
C LYS A 35 9.06 3.58 -3.98
N ALA A 36 9.47 2.40 -4.45
CA ALA A 36 9.60 2.12 -5.87
C ALA A 36 8.23 2.24 -6.58
N ALA A 37 7.16 1.74 -5.96
CA ALA A 37 5.81 1.88 -6.48
C ALA A 37 5.42 3.36 -6.65
N ALA A 38 5.65 4.20 -5.64
CA ALA A 38 5.37 5.62 -5.72
C ALA A 38 6.17 6.33 -6.82
N LEU A 39 7.44 5.98 -6.99
CA LEU A 39 8.29 6.55 -8.05
C LEU A 39 7.87 6.11 -9.45
N ALA A 40 7.42 4.87 -9.63
CA ALA A 40 6.88 4.42 -10.92
C ALA A 40 5.63 5.21 -11.31
N GLU A 41 4.73 5.40 -10.34
CA GLU A 41 3.53 6.20 -10.54
C GLU A 41 3.83 7.69 -10.78
N LEU A 42 4.87 8.23 -10.15
CA LEU A 42 5.35 9.59 -10.38
C LEU A 42 5.98 9.73 -11.79
N ALA A 43 6.73 8.75 -12.22
CA ALA A 43 7.42 8.78 -13.51
C ALA A 43 6.44 8.73 -14.70
N THR A 44 5.51 7.78 -14.68
CA THR A 44 4.68 7.44 -15.86
C THR A 44 3.25 6.99 -15.52
N GLY A 45 2.85 7.04 -14.24
CA GLY A 45 1.54 6.62 -13.78
C GLY A 45 0.66 7.76 -13.27
N HIS A 46 -0.19 7.45 -12.31
CA HIS A 46 -1.22 8.36 -11.80
C HIS A 46 -0.70 9.46 -10.86
N LEU A 47 0.56 9.41 -10.43
CA LEU A 47 1.21 10.49 -9.68
C LEU A 47 2.02 11.44 -10.58
N LYS A 48 2.04 11.22 -11.91
CA LYS A 48 2.71 12.14 -12.84
C LYS A 48 2.05 13.52 -12.81
N GLY A 49 2.84 14.54 -12.48
CA GLY A 49 2.36 15.92 -12.35
C GLY A 49 1.61 16.22 -11.05
N VAL A 50 1.46 15.24 -10.15
CA VAL A 50 0.88 15.42 -8.81
C VAL A 50 1.95 16.01 -7.88
N THR A 51 1.59 17.05 -7.13
CA THR A 51 2.49 17.68 -6.17
C THR A 51 2.64 16.84 -4.91
N ASN A 52 1.51 16.43 -4.32
CA ASN A 52 1.46 15.61 -3.12
C ASN A 52 0.58 14.37 -3.36
N GLY A 53 1.14 13.19 -3.21
CA GLY A 53 0.42 11.95 -3.44
C GLY A 53 1.10 10.77 -2.77
N ALA A 54 0.42 9.63 -2.70
CA ALA A 54 0.99 8.43 -2.11
C ALA A 54 0.60 7.17 -2.88
N ALA A 55 1.51 6.20 -2.89
CA ALA A 55 1.21 4.83 -3.28
C ALA A 55 1.10 3.95 -2.03
N LEU A 56 0.02 3.19 -1.93
CA LEU A 56 -0.25 2.20 -0.89
C LEU A 56 -0.18 0.81 -1.52
N VAL A 57 0.74 -0.04 -1.07
CA VAL A 57 0.99 -1.36 -1.66
C VAL A 57 0.41 -2.44 -0.75
N LEU A 58 -0.65 -3.09 -1.23
CA LEU A 58 -1.39 -4.15 -0.53
C LEU A 58 -0.78 -5.52 -0.87
N GLY A 59 0.05 -6.03 0.05
CA GLY A 59 0.76 -7.29 -0.07
C GLY A 59 0.62 -8.19 1.16
N SER A 60 1.74 -8.75 1.65
CA SER A 60 1.81 -9.43 2.94
C SER A 60 1.60 -8.49 4.12
N GLY A 61 1.80 -7.19 3.89
CA GLY A 61 1.54 -6.09 4.80
C GLY A 61 1.02 -4.89 4.03
N LEU A 62 1.19 -3.68 4.58
CA LEU A 62 0.87 -2.40 3.95
C LEU A 62 2.16 -1.62 3.69
N GLY A 63 2.68 -1.70 2.47
CA GLY A 63 3.79 -0.86 2.03
C GLY A 63 3.32 0.54 1.64
N GLY A 64 4.23 1.52 1.65
CA GLY A 64 3.91 2.87 1.23
C GLY A 64 5.07 3.62 0.62
N GLY A 65 4.74 4.55 -0.27
CA GLY A 65 5.66 5.57 -0.80
C GLY A 65 4.94 6.90 -0.87
N ILE A 66 5.57 7.93 -0.36
CA ILE A 66 5.00 9.26 -0.18
C ILE A 66 5.72 10.24 -1.11
N ILE A 67 4.97 10.99 -1.90
CA ILE A 67 5.45 12.06 -2.76
C ILE A 67 5.03 13.38 -2.14
N ILE A 68 5.99 14.27 -1.89
CA ILE A 68 5.77 15.65 -1.41
C ILE A 68 6.52 16.59 -2.33
N ASN A 69 5.84 17.65 -2.78
CA ASN A 69 6.40 18.62 -3.72
C ASN A 69 6.99 17.97 -4.99
N GLY A 70 6.31 16.94 -5.51
CA GLY A 70 6.73 16.19 -6.70
C GLY A 70 7.98 15.34 -6.51
N LYS A 71 8.41 15.05 -5.27
CA LYS A 71 9.60 14.28 -4.93
C LYS A 71 9.29 13.20 -3.91
N LEU A 72 10.03 12.08 -3.97
CA LEU A 72 9.92 11.00 -2.99
C LEU A 72 10.35 11.51 -1.60
N PHE A 73 9.42 11.47 -0.66
CA PHE A 73 9.70 11.78 0.74
C PHE A 73 10.22 10.53 1.45
N GLN A 74 11.48 10.55 1.85
CA GLN A 74 12.14 9.40 2.47
C GLN A 74 12.17 9.48 4.00
N GLY A 75 12.02 10.68 4.57
CA GLY A 75 12.22 10.96 5.99
C GLY A 75 13.69 10.97 6.39
N SER A 76 13.98 11.34 7.63
CA SER A 76 15.36 11.47 8.16
C SER A 76 16.10 10.13 8.26
N HIS A 77 15.37 9.02 8.39
CA HIS A 77 15.92 7.67 8.56
C HIS A 77 15.49 6.71 7.45
N PHE A 78 15.04 7.24 6.32
CA PHE A 78 14.50 6.45 5.20
C PHE A 78 13.27 5.59 5.57
N GLN A 79 12.52 5.96 6.62
CA GLN A 79 11.38 5.20 7.15
C GLN A 79 10.01 5.82 6.80
N ALA A 80 9.97 6.95 6.10
CA ALA A 80 8.70 7.50 5.65
C ALA A 80 7.98 6.49 4.73
N GLY A 81 6.69 6.29 4.98
CA GLY A 81 5.90 5.32 4.23
C GLY A 81 5.89 3.89 4.80
N GLU A 82 6.54 3.63 5.93
CA GLU A 82 6.47 2.32 6.62
C GLU A 82 5.11 2.13 7.31
N LEU A 83 4.04 2.13 6.51
CA LEU A 83 2.64 2.11 6.98
C LEU A 83 2.24 0.82 7.69
N THR A 84 2.99 -0.26 7.47
CA THR A 84 2.84 -1.54 8.19
C THR A 84 2.78 -1.35 9.70
N PHE A 85 3.55 -0.39 10.24
CA PHE A 85 3.69 -0.18 11.68
C PHE A 85 2.65 0.79 12.29
N LEU A 86 1.71 1.29 11.49
CA LEU A 86 0.61 2.09 12.02
C LEU A 86 -0.26 1.24 12.95
N LEU A 87 -0.64 1.82 14.06
CA LEU A 87 -1.44 1.21 15.13
C LEU A 87 -2.76 1.95 15.30
N PRO A 88 -3.85 1.27 15.70
CA PRO A 88 -5.07 1.96 16.11
C PRO A 88 -4.84 2.77 17.38
N LEU A 89 -5.56 3.89 17.51
CA LEU A 89 -5.40 4.82 18.65
C LEU A 89 -5.89 4.27 19.99
N GLN A 90 -6.82 3.31 19.98
CA GLN A 90 -7.42 2.75 21.20
C GLN A 90 -6.83 1.37 21.50
N MET A 91 -5.80 1.36 22.34
CA MET A 91 -5.15 0.12 22.76
C MET A 91 -4.68 0.26 24.22
N GLU A 92 -5.09 -0.67 25.07
CA GLU A 92 -4.53 -0.77 26.42
C GLU A 92 -3.09 -1.31 26.41
N LYS A 93 -2.78 -2.18 25.45
CA LYS A 93 -1.46 -2.77 25.24
C LYS A 93 -1.15 -2.90 23.75
N LEU A 94 0.10 -2.67 23.38
CA LEU A 94 0.55 -2.86 21.99
C LEU A 94 0.35 -4.31 21.55
N ASP A 95 -0.48 -4.51 20.54
CA ASP A 95 -0.76 -5.81 19.93
C ASP A 95 -0.35 -5.77 18.45
N PRO A 96 0.68 -6.53 18.05
CA PRO A 96 1.12 -6.59 16.65
C PRO A 96 0.03 -7.07 15.68
N SER A 97 -0.96 -7.83 16.15
CA SER A 97 -2.09 -8.29 15.31
C SER A 97 -2.97 -7.15 14.82
N LEU A 98 -2.95 -6.01 15.52
CA LEU A 98 -3.71 -4.81 15.21
C LEU A 98 -2.93 -3.81 14.34
N MET A 99 -1.66 -4.07 14.04
CA MET A 99 -0.89 -3.24 13.09
C MET A 99 -1.57 -3.21 11.73
N GLN A 100 -1.47 -2.09 11.02
CA GLN A 100 -2.04 -1.96 9.68
C GLN A 100 -1.46 -2.99 8.70
N GLY A 101 -0.20 -3.37 8.89
CA GLY A 101 0.41 -4.47 8.13
C GLY A 101 -0.29 -5.81 8.28
N THR A 102 -0.92 -6.09 9.42
CA THR A 102 -1.71 -7.31 9.67
C THR A 102 -3.15 -7.13 9.22
N THR A 103 -3.79 -6.05 9.62
CA THR A 103 -5.23 -5.79 9.36
C THR A 103 -5.52 -5.49 7.88
N LEU A 104 -4.55 -4.89 7.16
CA LEU A 104 -4.63 -4.58 5.73
C LEU A 104 -3.76 -5.51 4.87
N SER A 105 -3.34 -6.66 5.39
CA SER A 105 -2.69 -7.70 4.59
C SER A 105 -3.65 -8.25 3.53
N ALA A 106 -3.27 -8.16 2.26
CA ALA A 106 -4.02 -8.77 1.16
C ALA A 106 -4.03 -10.31 1.29
N ILE A 107 -2.90 -10.89 1.72
CA ILE A 107 -2.80 -12.33 2.01
C ILE A 107 -3.75 -12.70 3.15
N GLY A 108 -3.79 -11.89 4.21
CA GLY A 108 -4.68 -12.08 5.34
C GLY A 108 -6.17 -12.04 4.95
N LEU A 109 -6.56 -11.12 4.06
CA LEU A 109 -7.92 -11.05 3.50
C LEU A 109 -8.25 -12.34 2.74
N ILE A 110 -7.38 -12.76 1.81
CA ILE A 110 -7.56 -13.95 0.98
C ILE A 110 -7.68 -15.19 1.88
N THR A 111 -6.80 -15.33 2.87
CA THR A 111 -6.82 -16.45 3.82
C THR A 111 -8.16 -16.51 4.56
N LYS A 112 -8.63 -15.42 5.17
CA LYS A 112 -9.91 -15.37 5.88
C LYS A 112 -11.10 -15.73 5.01
N VAL A 113 -11.11 -15.26 3.76
CA VAL A 113 -12.17 -15.57 2.81
C VAL A 113 -12.16 -17.06 2.47
N ASN A 114 -10.98 -17.64 2.20
CA ASN A 114 -10.85 -19.05 1.84
C ASN A 114 -11.13 -19.99 3.03
N GLU A 115 -10.86 -19.60 4.27
CA GLU A 115 -11.29 -20.31 5.48
C GLU A 115 -12.83 -20.46 5.52
N ILE A 116 -13.56 -19.36 5.23
CA ILE A 116 -15.03 -19.41 5.19
C ILE A 116 -15.55 -20.27 4.05
N LEU A 117 -14.84 -20.28 2.93
CA LEU A 117 -15.18 -21.09 1.77
C LEU A 117 -14.80 -22.57 1.95
N ALA A 118 -14.16 -22.92 3.06
CA ALA A 118 -13.57 -24.25 3.32
C ALA A 118 -12.64 -24.71 2.18
N SER A 119 -11.85 -23.79 1.63
CA SER A 119 -10.91 -24.07 0.56
C SER A 119 -9.71 -24.86 1.07
N LEU A 120 -9.22 -25.81 0.26
CA LEU A 120 -7.97 -26.54 0.54
C LEU A 120 -6.73 -25.66 0.36
N ASP A 121 -6.80 -24.66 -0.52
CA ASP A 121 -5.75 -23.64 -0.68
C ASP A 121 -6.21 -22.29 -0.11
N LEU A 122 -5.71 -21.97 1.08
CA LEU A 122 -6.02 -20.71 1.76
C LEU A 122 -5.42 -19.48 1.07
N LYS A 123 -4.53 -19.66 0.09
CA LYS A 123 -3.87 -18.57 -0.65
C LYS A 123 -4.45 -18.37 -2.05
N ASP A 124 -5.49 -19.10 -2.42
CA ASP A 124 -6.15 -18.94 -3.73
C ASP A 124 -6.88 -17.58 -3.82
N GLY A 125 -6.18 -16.61 -4.37
CA GLY A 125 -6.72 -15.27 -4.60
C GLY A 125 -7.84 -15.24 -5.65
N LEU A 126 -7.82 -16.15 -6.64
CA LEU A 126 -8.84 -16.20 -7.69
C LEU A 126 -10.17 -16.68 -7.10
N LEU A 127 -10.15 -17.75 -6.29
CA LEU A 127 -11.33 -18.25 -5.59
C LEU A 127 -11.90 -17.21 -4.64
N ALA A 128 -11.04 -16.58 -3.83
CA ALA A 128 -11.46 -15.55 -2.90
C ALA A 128 -12.15 -14.38 -3.62
N PHE A 129 -11.54 -13.82 -4.66
CA PHE A 129 -12.13 -12.70 -5.41
C PHE A 129 -13.34 -13.10 -6.27
N LYS A 130 -13.45 -14.35 -6.70
CA LYS A 130 -14.69 -14.86 -7.32
C LYS A 130 -15.86 -14.78 -6.33
N ALA A 131 -15.65 -15.17 -5.05
CA ALA A 131 -16.67 -15.09 -4.01
C ALA A 131 -17.01 -13.64 -3.62
N ILE A 132 -15.99 -12.77 -3.53
CA ILE A 132 -16.15 -11.33 -3.25
C ILE A 132 -16.94 -10.65 -4.37
N ASN A 133 -16.59 -10.89 -5.65
CA ASN A 133 -17.30 -10.33 -6.79
C ASN A 133 -18.76 -10.80 -6.88
N ALA A 134 -19.03 -12.04 -6.46
CA ALA A 134 -20.38 -12.59 -6.36
C ALA A 134 -21.15 -12.06 -5.13
N LYS A 135 -20.52 -11.21 -4.30
CA LYS A 135 -21.08 -10.65 -3.05
C LYS A 135 -21.70 -11.72 -2.14
N LYS A 136 -21.02 -12.88 -2.01
CA LYS A 136 -21.51 -13.95 -1.14
C LYS A 136 -21.69 -13.43 0.30
N GLU A 137 -22.88 -13.69 0.88
CA GLU A 137 -23.30 -13.15 2.18
C GLU A 137 -22.29 -13.41 3.31
N ALA A 138 -21.72 -14.62 3.38
CA ALA A 138 -20.73 -14.96 4.40
C ALA A 138 -19.34 -14.31 4.19
N VAL A 139 -19.02 -13.80 3.00
CA VAL A 139 -17.70 -13.31 2.60
C VAL A 139 -17.65 -11.80 2.49
N TYR A 140 -18.70 -11.20 1.89
CA TYR A 140 -18.70 -9.79 1.52
C TYR A 140 -18.50 -8.83 2.71
N PRO A 141 -19.09 -9.06 3.90
CA PRO A 141 -18.87 -8.20 5.08
C PRO A 141 -17.41 -8.11 5.53
N ILE A 142 -16.61 -9.18 5.35
CA ILE A 142 -15.18 -9.18 5.66
C ILE A 142 -14.43 -8.26 4.70
N PHE A 143 -14.76 -8.34 3.42
CA PHE A 143 -14.20 -7.48 2.39
C PHE A 143 -14.59 -6.01 2.60
N GLU A 144 -15.86 -5.73 2.95
CA GLU A 144 -16.30 -4.36 3.30
C GLU A 144 -15.51 -3.82 4.50
N THR A 145 -15.32 -4.62 5.55
CA THR A 145 -14.54 -4.23 6.73
C THR A 145 -13.08 -3.94 6.36
N TYR A 146 -12.46 -4.77 5.52
CA TYR A 146 -11.12 -4.53 5.00
C TYR A 146 -11.04 -3.20 4.24
N CYS A 147 -11.99 -2.95 3.32
CA CYS A 147 -12.03 -1.71 2.54
C CYS A 147 -12.31 -0.48 3.42
N ARG A 148 -13.16 -0.61 4.46
CA ARG A 148 -13.41 0.45 5.44
C ARG A 148 -12.14 0.80 6.24
N ASN A 149 -11.39 -0.20 6.70
CA ASN A 149 -10.13 0.03 7.41
C ASN A 149 -9.09 0.73 6.51
N LEU A 150 -9.02 0.35 5.24
CA LEU A 150 -8.14 1.01 4.27
C LEU A 150 -8.60 2.46 4.01
N ALA A 151 -9.89 2.68 3.85
CA ALA A 151 -10.46 4.02 3.68
C ALA A 151 -10.18 4.93 4.89
N THR A 152 -10.31 4.40 6.10
CA THR A 152 -9.98 5.12 7.35
C THR A 152 -8.47 5.46 7.40
N THR A 153 -7.61 4.54 6.98
CA THR A 153 -6.16 4.79 6.89
C THR A 153 -5.86 5.89 5.88
N ILE A 154 -6.52 5.88 4.72
CA ILE A 154 -6.39 6.94 3.71
C ILE A 154 -6.86 8.28 4.26
N LEU A 155 -8.00 8.33 4.99
CA LEU A 155 -8.49 9.56 5.61
C LEU A 155 -7.50 10.11 6.64
N ASN A 156 -6.89 9.26 7.47
CA ASN A 156 -5.86 9.68 8.42
C ASN A 156 -4.63 10.25 7.71
N LEU A 157 -4.16 9.60 6.65
CA LEU A 157 -3.04 10.10 5.84
C LEU A 157 -3.42 11.40 5.12
N GLN A 158 -4.66 11.54 4.66
CA GLN A 158 -5.18 12.77 4.06
C GLN A 158 -5.15 13.93 5.06
N THR A 159 -5.54 13.66 6.29
CA THR A 159 -5.52 14.67 7.37
C THR A 159 -4.10 15.14 7.69
N ILE A 160 -3.08 14.28 7.56
CA ILE A 160 -1.68 14.59 7.88
C ILE A 160 -0.99 15.32 6.71
N PHE A 161 -1.25 14.88 5.47
CA PHE A 161 -0.41 15.25 4.32
C PHE A 161 -1.13 16.07 3.25
N ASP A 162 -2.46 16.17 3.28
CA ASP A 162 -3.28 16.86 2.26
C ASP A 162 -2.91 16.42 0.83
N MET A 163 -3.13 15.14 0.54
CA MET A 163 -2.75 14.52 -0.73
C MET A 163 -3.79 14.80 -1.82
N GLU A 164 -3.34 14.99 -3.06
CA GLU A 164 -4.20 15.05 -4.25
C GLU A 164 -4.68 13.66 -4.68
N THR A 165 -3.79 12.66 -4.59
CA THR A 165 -4.03 11.31 -5.13
C THR A 165 -3.40 10.22 -4.27
N PHE A 166 -4.19 9.19 -3.99
CA PHE A 166 -3.73 7.89 -3.47
C PHE A 166 -3.82 6.84 -4.57
N VAL A 167 -2.74 6.10 -4.77
CA VAL A 167 -2.66 5.00 -5.73
C VAL A 167 -2.58 3.69 -4.95
N LEU A 168 -3.46 2.74 -5.25
CA LEU A 168 -3.49 1.42 -4.61
C LEU A 168 -2.78 0.41 -5.50
N GLY A 169 -1.68 -0.15 -5.00
CA GLY A 169 -0.86 -1.17 -5.66
C GLY A 169 -0.92 -2.52 -4.95
N GLY A 170 -0.17 -3.50 -5.47
CA GLY A 170 -0.14 -4.86 -4.95
C GLY A 170 -1.06 -5.82 -5.71
N GLY A 171 -0.96 -7.11 -5.38
CA GLY A 171 -1.61 -8.18 -6.18
C GLY A 171 -3.13 -8.06 -6.32
N ILE A 172 -3.81 -7.51 -5.31
CA ILE A 172 -5.28 -7.37 -5.33
C ILE A 172 -5.76 -6.05 -5.96
N SER A 173 -4.87 -5.11 -6.26
CA SER A 173 -5.25 -3.78 -6.77
C SER A 173 -5.80 -3.80 -8.19
N ALA A 174 -5.55 -4.88 -8.94
CA ALA A 174 -6.13 -5.10 -10.27
C ALA A 174 -7.63 -5.44 -10.24
N GLN A 175 -8.20 -5.73 -9.07
CA GLN A 175 -9.61 -6.03 -8.89
C GLN A 175 -10.43 -4.72 -8.82
N SER A 176 -11.28 -4.46 -9.83
CA SER A 176 -12.09 -3.23 -9.88
C SER A 176 -12.97 -3.06 -8.64
N ILE A 177 -13.54 -4.18 -8.15
CA ILE A 177 -14.38 -4.19 -6.94
C ILE A 177 -13.63 -3.66 -5.70
N LEU A 178 -12.31 -3.82 -5.62
CA LEU A 178 -11.52 -3.25 -4.52
C LEU A 178 -11.54 -1.72 -4.59
N ILE A 179 -11.25 -1.16 -5.75
CA ILE A 179 -11.19 0.29 -5.94
C ILE A 179 -12.56 0.92 -5.74
N GLU A 180 -13.61 0.31 -6.29
CA GLU A 180 -15.00 0.75 -6.12
C GLU A 180 -15.40 0.75 -4.65
N GLU A 181 -15.13 -0.35 -3.95
CA GLU A 181 -15.52 -0.50 -2.55
C GLU A 181 -14.71 0.42 -1.63
N VAL A 182 -13.40 0.59 -1.84
CA VAL A 182 -12.58 1.52 -1.06
C VAL A 182 -13.08 2.96 -1.25
N ASN A 183 -13.39 3.38 -2.47
CA ASN A 183 -13.99 4.70 -2.73
C ASN A 183 -15.33 4.85 -2.01
N ARG A 184 -16.22 3.84 -2.10
CA ARG A 184 -17.52 3.83 -1.41
C ARG A 184 -17.35 3.93 0.11
N GLN A 185 -16.41 3.18 0.68
CA GLN A 185 -16.13 3.24 2.11
C GLN A 185 -15.47 4.55 2.52
N PHE A 186 -14.59 5.12 1.67
CA PHE A 186 -14.02 6.42 1.91
C PHE A 186 -15.10 7.50 1.98
N ASP A 187 -16.04 7.51 1.03
CA ASP A 187 -17.14 8.47 1.03
C ASP A 187 -18.01 8.32 2.30
N LYS A 188 -18.25 7.08 2.76
CA LYS A 188 -18.96 6.85 4.02
C LYS A 188 -18.21 7.46 5.22
N VAL A 189 -16.94 7.09 5.45
CA VAL A 189 -16.17 7.58 6.60
C VAL A 189 -15.92 9.09 6.54
N HIS A 190 -15.75 9.64 5.34
CA HIS A 190 -15.54 11.07 5.12
C HIS A 190 -16.76 11.93 5.48
N HIS A 191 -17.98 11.38 5.32
CA HIS A 191 -19.23 12.06 5.62
C HIS A 191 -19.89 11.61 6.92
N GLU A 192 -19.34 10.61 7.60
CA GLU A 192 -19.89 10.07 8.86
C GLU A 192 -19.90 11.12 9.98
N ILE A 193 -18.92 12.04 9.94
CA ILE A 193 -18.85 13.21 10.80
C ILE A 193 -18.96 14.44 9.90
N ASP A 194 -20.06 15.15 10.00
CA ASP A 194 -20.47 16.23 9.06
C ASP A 194 -19.38 17.27 8.78
N PHE A 195 -18.63 17.70 9.80
CA PHE A 195 -17.59 18.71 9.59
C PHE A 195 -16.33 18.17 8.91
N ILE A 196 -16.02 16.85 8.96
CA ILE A 196 -14.85 16.27 8.28
C ILE A 196 -14.99 16.46 6.78
N GLY A 197 -16.15 16.11 6.20
CA GLY A 197 -16.41 16.28 4.78
C GLY A 197 -16.38 17.73 4.29
N LYS A 198 -16.54 18.70 5.21
CA LYS A 198 -16.46 20.14 4.92
C LYS A 198 -15.03 20.69 4.97
N ILE A 199 -14.17 20.11 5.81
CA ILE A 199 -12.81 20.61 6.08
C ILE A 199 -11.75 19.82 5.29
N ILE A 200 -11.85 18.49 5.29
CA ILE A 200 -10.87 17.62 4.65
C ILE A 200 -11.27 17.40 3.19
N LYS A 201 -10.42 17.83 2.27
CA LYS A 201 -10.65 17.63 0.85
C LYS A 201 -10.57 16.15 0.48
N ARG A 202 -11.53 15.67 -0.31
CA ARG A 202 -11.53 14.31 -0.84
C ARG A 202 -10.40 14.11 -1.85
N PRO A 203 -9.46 13.18 -1.64
CA PRO A 203 -8.43 12.87 -2.62
C PRO A 203 -8.97 11.95 -3.73
N LYS A 204 -8.25 11.87 -4.84
CA LYS A 204 -8.46 10.84 -5.84
C LYS A 204 -7.90 9.51 -5.33
N ILE A 205 -8.66 8.41 -5.43
CA ILE A 205 -8.23 7.06 -5.04
C ILE A 205 -8.37 6.15 -6.25
N VAL A 206 -7.25 5.60 -6.74
CA VAL A 206 -7.20 4.83 -8.00
C VAL A 206 -6.29 3.61 -7.88
N ALA A 207 -6.45 2.64 -8.79
CA ALA A 207 -5.52 1.53 -8.93
C ALA A 207 -4.17 2.00 -9.47
N CYS A 208 -3.10 1.26 -9.14
CA CYS A 208 -1.78 1.43 -9.72
C CYS A 208 -1.81 1.21 -11.23
N HIS A 209 -1.14 2.07 -11.99
CA HIS A 209 -1.07 2.00 -13.45
C HIS A 209 -0.21 0.82 -13.94
N HIS A 210 0.90 0.54 -13.24
CA HIS A 210 1.93 -0.37 -13.74
C HIS A 210 1.81 -1.83 -13.25
N HIS A 211 0.85 -2.14 -12.40
CA HIS A 211 0.66 -3.51 -11.85
C HIS A 211 1.99 -4.18 -11.43
N ASN A 212 2.33 -5.34 -12.02
CA ASN A 212 3.49 -6.14 -11.62
C ASN A 212 4.86 -5.54 -12.01
N GLY A 213 4.92 -4.58 -12.94
CA GLY A 213 6.16 -3.92 -13.38
C GLY A 213 6.59 -2.73 -12.50
N THR A 214 5.77 -2.32 -11.57
CA THR A 214 5.91 -1.10 -10.79
C THR A 214 7.28 -0.95 -10.13
N ASN A 215 7.77 -1.98 -9.45
CA ASN A 215 9.02 -1.91 -8.69
C ASN A 215 10.24 -1.72 -9.59
N LEU A 216 10.26 -2.36 -10.77
CA LEU A 216 11.36 -2.22 -11.73
C LEU A 216 11.40 -0.82 -12.33
N ILE A 217 10.24 -0.28 -12.73
CA ILE A 217 10.12 1.07 -13.27
C ILE A 217 10.56 2.11 -12.24
N GLY A 218 10.09 1.98 -10.99
CA GLY A 218 10.45 2.90 -9.91
C GLY A 218 11.94 2.86 -9.56
N ALA A 219 12.53 1.68 -9.49
CA ALA A 219 13.97 1.53 -9.26
C ALA A 219 14.81 2.12 -10.41
N ALA A 220 14.42 1.91 -11.66
CA ALA A 220 15.07 2.51 -12.81
C ALA A 220 14.94 4.04 -12.82
N TYR A 221 13.78 4.57 -12.47
CA TYR A 221 13.57 6.02 -12.34
C TYR A 221 14.40 6.63 -11.21
N PHE A 222 14.47 5.96 -10.05
CA PHE A 222 15.30 6.38 -8.93
C PHE A 222 16.79 6.45 -9.30
N LEU A 223 17.27 5.45 -10.05
CA LEU A 223 18.67 5.43 -10.53
C LEU A 223 19.01 6.60 -11.46
N LYS A 224 18.04 7.09 -12.25
CA LYS A 224 18.24 8.23 -13.17
C LYS A 224 18.22 9.59 -12.47
N GLN A 225 17.72 9.66 -11.23
CA GLN A 225 17.66 10.92 -10.47
C GLN A 225 18.91 11.21 -9.64
N GLY A 226 19.75 10.21 -9.38
CA GLY A 226 20.98 10.31 -8.57
C GLY A 226 22.21 10.02 -9.35
#